data_5ce51c94f3256ced14b8079b96b9987b
#
_entry.id   5ce51c94f3256ced14b8079b96b9987b
#
_cell.length_a   1.000
_cell.length_b   1.000
_cell.length_c   1.000
_cell.angle_alpha   90.00
_cell.angle_beta   90.00
_cell.angle_gamma   90.00
#
_symmetry.space_group_name_H-M   'P 1'
#
loop_
_entity.id
_entity.type
_entity.pdbx_description
1 polymer ?
#
loop_
_entity_poly.entity_id
_entity_poly.type
_entity_poly.pdbx_seq_one_letter_code
_entity_poly.pdbx_strand_id
1 'polypeptide(L)'
;ELGIRNPKPDQLEKIATALGLNVSVFLDFNIGTVGDVLSILFAIDDSVNLSLSETSDQKIAMTFDNPTMQDFFKKWCQFKNVYEKEKAEILAIKDENKRQEELDKLNATQEEWKLRAMGTTIGCHTIVKKGTEVNTVKTYNLT
;
A
#
# COMPACT_ATOMS: atom_id res chain seq x y z
N GLU A 1 18.14 23.54 12.63
CA GLU A 1 17.92 22.61 11.57
C GLU A 1 19.11 22.48 10.66
N LEU A 2 19.62 21.33 10.57
CA LEU A 2 20.86 21.00 9.90
C LEU A 2 20.71 20.76 8.40
N GLY A 3 19.95 21.59 7.70
CA GLY A 3 19.95 21.61 6.25
C GLY A 3 19.80 20.28 5.55
N ILE A 4 18.95 19.40 6.08
CA ILE A 4 18.56 18.18 5.36
C ILE A 4 17.71 18.61 4.19
N ARG A 5 18.31 18.64 3.02
CA ARG A 5 17.55 18.92 1.79
C ARG A 5 16.69 17.72 1.47
N ASN A 6 15.40 17.96 1.30
CA ASN A 6 14.53 16.96 0.72
C ASN A 6 15.02 16.67 -0.71
N PRO A 7 15.26 15.40 -1.07
CA PRO A 7 15.65 15.04 -2.42
C PRO A 7 14.61 15.52 -3.43
N LYS A 8 15.06 15.93 -4.61
CA LYS A 8 14.16 16.25 -5.71
C LYS A 8 13.43 14.99 -6.20
N PRO A 9 12.23 15.11 -6.82
CA PRO A 9 11.46 13.95 -7.27
C PRO A 9 12.24 12.97 -8.15
N ASP A 10 13.08 13.46 -9.05
CA ASP A 10 13.93 12.64 -9.90
C ASP A 10 15.03 11.91 -9.12
N GLN A 11 15.56 12.51 -8.06
CA GLN A 11 16.51 11.87 -7.15
C GLN A 11 15.85 10.78 -6.32
N LEU A 12 14.62 11.01 -5.84
CA LEU A 12 13.85 10.00 -5.11
C LEU A 12 13.58 8.78 -6.00
N GLU A 13 13.24 9.00 -7.26
CA GLU A 13 13.01 7.92 -8.22
C GLU A 13 14.27 7.10 -8.46
N LYS A 14 15.44 7.74 -8.59
CA LYS A 14 16.73 7.06 -8.73
C LYS A 14 17.08 6.24 -7.48
N ILE A 15 16.87 6.79 -6.32
CA ILE A 15 17.11 6.09 -5.03
C ILE A 15 16.18 4.88 -4.92
N ALA A 16 14.91 5.06 -5.21
CA ALA A 16 13.92 3.99 -5.18
C ALA A 16 14.32 2.86 -6.16
N THR A 17 14.70 3.20 -7.38
CA THR A 17 15.15 2.23 -8.40
C THR A 17 16.38 1.48 -7.93
N ALA A 18 17.36 2.17 -7.36
CA ALA A 18 18.59 1.55 -6.83
C ALA A 18 18.31 0.57 -5.70
N LEU A 19 17.31 0.87 -4.85
CA LEU A 19 16.88 0.01 -3.75
C LEU A 19 15.84 -1.04 -4.18
N GLY A 20 15.36 -0.99 -5.43
CA GLY A 20 14.29 -1.86 -5.92
C GLY A 20 12.94 -1.59 -5.28
N LEU A 21 12.73 -0.38 -4.82
CA LEU A 21 11.49 0.06 -4.18
C LEU A 21 10.66 0.93 -5.13
N ASN A 22 9.37 1.00 -4.88
CA ASN A 22 8.52 1.98 -5.52
C ASN A 22 8.80 3.36 -4.90
N VAL A 23 8.86 4.41 -5.71
CA VAL A 23 9.11 5.78 -5.24
C VAL A 23 8.10 6.24 -4.18
N SER A 24 6.88 5.74 -4.22
CA SER A 24 5.83 6.08 -3.26
C SER A 24 6.18 5.72 -1.81
N VAL A 25 7.16 4.84 -1.58
CA VAL A 25 7.68 4.54 -0.23
C VAL A 25 8.25 5.79 0.46
N PHE A 26 8.76 6.72 -0.34
CA PHE A 26 9.35 7.98 0.14
C PHE A 26 8.36 9.15 0.15
N LEU A 27 7.13 8.94 -0.30
CA LEU A 27 6.10 9.98 -0.31
C LEU A 27 5.29 9.93 0.99
N ASP A 28 5.12 11.10 1.59
CA ASP A 28 4.26 11.28 2.75
C ASP A 28 2.91 11.82 2.27
N PHE A 29 1.89 10.98 2.32
CA PHE A 29 0.51 11.36 1.97
C PHE A 29 -0.17 11.90 3.22
N ASN A 30 -0.18 13.23 3.35
CA ASN A 30 -0.87 13.88 4.46
C ASN A 30 -2.38 13.94 4.18
N ILE A 31 -3.10 12.92 4.63
CA ILE A 31 -4.54 12.79 4.44
C ILE A 31 -5.25 13.21 5.73
N GLY A 32 -5.95 14.35 5.69
CA GLY A 32 -6.68 14.89 6.83
C GLY A 32 -8.12 15.27 6.54
N THR A 33 -8.52 15.34 5.28
CA THR A 33 -9.86 15.78 4.87
C THR A 33 -10.47 14.82 3.84
N VAL A 34 -11.80 14.92 3.65
CA VAL A 34 -12.49 14.22 2.57
C VAL A 34 -11.95 14.64 1.20
N GLY A 35 -11.61 15.93 1.04
CA GLY A 35 -11.00 16.44 -0.20
C GLY A 35 -9.66 15.77 -0.50
N ASP A 36 -8.84 15.53 0.50
CA ASP A 36 -7.57 14.82 0.34
C ASP A 36 -7.80 13.40 -0.17
N VAL A 37 -8.75 12.68 0.40
CA VAL A 37 -9.12 11.33 -0.04
C VAL A 37 -9.64 11.35 -1.46
N LEU A 38 -10.57 12.25 -1.78
CA LEU A 38 -11.16 12.36 -3.11
C LEU A 38 -10.11 12.70 -4.18
N SER A 39 -9.16 13.58 -3.88
CA SER A 39 -8.12 13.95 -4.84
C SER A 39 -7.25 12.74 -5.23
N ILE A 40 -6.92 11.88 -4.28
CA ILE A 40 -6.18 10.65 -4.53
C ILE A 40 -7.03 9.67 -5.34
N LEU A 41 -8.29 9.48 -4.97
CA LEU A 41 -9.20 8.58 -5.66
C LEU A 41 -9.49 9.03 -7.10
N PHE A 42 -9.64 10.34 -7.33
CA PHE A 42 -9.82 10.88 -8.68
C PHE A 42 -8.57 10.66 -9.54
N ALA A 43 -7.38 10.84 -8.97
CA ALA A 43 -6.13 10.53 -9.68
C ALA A 43 -6.01 9.04 -10.02
N ILE A 44 -6.45 8.18 -9.12
CA ILE A 44 -6.52 6.73 -9.37
C ILE A 44 -7.50 6.42 -10.50
N ASP A 45 -8.70 6.99 -10.45
CA ASP A 45 -9.74 6.80 -11.48
C ASP A 45 -9.26 7.24 -12.87
N ASP A 46 -8.51 8.33 -12.94
CA ASP A 46 -7.92 8.82 -14.20
C ASP A 46 -6.85 7.86 -14.76
N SER A 47 -6.20 7.10 -13.91
CA SER A 47 -5.02 6.30 -14.26
C SER A 47 -5.29 4.80 -14.42
N VAL A 48 -6.29 4.26 -13.74
CA VAL A 48 -6.63 2.83 -13.72
C VAL A 48 -8.13 2.62 -13.88
N ASN A 49 -8.54 1.41 -14.28
CA ASN A 49 -9.95 1.07 -14.39
C ASN A 49 -10.57 0.86 -13.01
N LEU A 50 -11.33 1.85 -12.57
CA LEU A 50 -12.05 1.86 -11.31
C LEU A 50 -13.55 1.81 -11.58
N SER A 51 -14.27 0.92 -10.90
CA SER A 51 -15.73 0.85 -10.94
C SER A 51 -16.31 1.07 -9.54
N LEU A 52 -17.41 1.78 -9.47
CA LEU A 52 -18.16 2.02 -8.25
C LEU A 52 -19.49 1.29 -8.29
N SER A 53 -19.86 0.64 -7.20
CA SER A 53 -21.15 -0.03 -7.07
C SER A 53 -21.73 0.15 -5.68
N GLU A 54 -23.04 0.20 -5.59
CA GLU A 54 -23.73 0.26 -4.31
C GLU A 54 -23.98 -1.17 -3.79
N THR A 55 -23.64 -1.40 -2.53
CA THR A 55 -23.87 -2.68 -1.85
C THR A 55 -25.27 -2.73 -1.24
N SER A 56 -25.72 -3.93 -0.82
CA SER A 56 -27.03 -4.13 -0.22
C SER A 56 -27.26 -3.34 1.08
N ASP A 57 -26.18 -2.96 1.77
CA ASP A 57 -26.24 -2.13 2.98
C ASP A 57 -26.02 -0.62 2.71
N GLN A 58 -26.23 -0.21 1.47
CA GLN A 58 -26.17 1.20 1.03
C GLN A 58 -24.77 1.84 1.15
N LYS A 59 -23.73 1.03 1.07
CA LYS A 59 -22.34 1.49 0.99
C LYS A 59 -21.84 1.44 -0.44
N ILE A 60 -20.85 2.25 -0.75
CA ILE A 60 -20.22 2.23 -2.05
C ILE A 60 -18.95 1.34 -1.99
N ALA A 61 -18.92 0.34 -2.86
CA ALA A 61 -17.74 -0.49 -3.06
C ALA A 61 -16.99 -0.01 -4.31
N MET A 62 -15.67 -0.03 -4.22
CA MET A 62 -14.78 0.25 -5.34
C MET A 62 -14.13 -1.04 -5.80
N THR A 63 -14.13 -1.26 -7.10
CA THR A 63 -13.48 -2.42 -7.72
C THR A 63 -12.52 -1.97 -8.82
N PHE A 64 -11.44 -2.70 -8.98
CA PHE A 64 -10.43 -2.44 -9.99
C PHE A 64 -10.41 -3.59 -10.98
N ASP A 65 -10.64 -3.32 -12.25
CA ASP A 65 -10.66 -4.32 -13.32
C ASP A 65 -9.23 -4.62 -13.80
N ASN A 66 -8.39 -5.09 -12.87
CA ASN A 66 -7.02 -5.47 -13.16
C ASN A 66 -6.65 -6.74 -12.39
N PRO A 67 -6.34 -7.86 -13.08
CA PRO A 67 -6.06 -9.14 -12.42
C PRO A 67 -4.88 -9.08 -11.44
N THR A 68 -3.83 -8.36 -11.78
CA THR A 68 -2.64 -8.22 -10.91
C THR A 68 -3.00 -7.47 -9.62
N MET A 69 -3.72 -6.36 -9.74
CA MET A 69 -4.20 -5.62 -8.57
C MET A 69 -5.14 -6.46 -7.71
N GLN A 70 -6.02 -7.25 -8.32
CA GLN A 70 -6.93 -8.14 -7.59
C GLN A 70 -6.16 -9.18 -6.78
N ASP A 71 -5.08 -9.73 -7.30
CA ASP A 71 -4.24 -10.67 -6.55
C ASP A 71 -3.59 -10.00 -5.33
N PHE A 72 -3.09 -8.80 -5.48
CA PHE A 72 -2.55 -8.03 -4.35
C PHE A 72 -3.62 -7.66 -3.34
N PHE A 73 -4.82 -7.28 -3.77
CA PHE A 73 -5.93 -6.97 -2.88
C PHE A 73 -6.39 -8.19 -2.08
N LYS A 74 -6.41 -9.37 -2.70
CA LYS A 74 -6.69 -10.63 -1.98
C LYS A 74 -5.66 -10.88 -0.88
N LYS A 75 -4.38 -10.73 -1.20
CA LYS A 75 -3.30 -10.89 -0.23
C LYS A 75 -3.41 -9.85 0.90
N TRP A 76 -3.71 -8.63 0.57
CA TRP A 76 -3.92 -7.56 1.55
C TRP A 76 -5.11 -7.84 2.45
N CYS A 77 -6.24 -8.27 1.87
CA CYS A 77 -7.42 -8.64 2.63
C CYS A 77 -7.12 -9.79 3.61
N GLN A 78 -6.43 -10.82 3.18
CA GLN A 78 -5.99 -11.93 4.04
C GLN A 78 -5.09 -11.43 5.16
N PHE A 79 -4.13 -10.59 4.83
CA PHE A 79 -3.21 -10.02 5.81
C PHE A 79 -3.95 -9.17 6.86
N LYS A 80 -4.89 -8.32 6.43
CA LYS A 80 -5.70 -7.51 7.36
C LYS A 80 -6.52 -8.38 8.31
N ASN A 81 -7.10 -9.45 7.81
CA ASN A 81 -7.89 -10.37 8.64
C ASN A 81 -7.03 -11.04 9.72
N VAL A 82 -5.83 -11.49 9.37
CA VAL A 82 -4.86 -12.06 10.32
C VAL A 82 -4.42 -11.00 11.32
N TYR A 83 -4.08 -9.80 10.84
CA TYR A 83 -3.68 -8.69 11.71
C TYR A 83 -4.75 -8.33 12.74
N GLU A 84 -6.01 -8.19 12.32
CA GLU A 84 -7.11 -7.85 13.24
C GLU A 84 -7.35 -8.95 14.28
N LYS A 85 -7.21 -10.21 13.89
CA LYS A 85 -7.32 -11.34 14.79
C LYS A 85 -6.21 -11.33 15.84
N GLU A 86 -4.96 -11.20 15.40
CA GLU A 86 -3.80 -11.16 16.30
C GLU A 86 -3.86 -9.94 17.23
N LYS A 87 -4.28 -8.80 16.69
CA LYS A 87 -4.47 -7.58 17.47
C LYS A 87 -5.50 -7.78 18.59
N ALA A 88 -6.62 -8.42 18.31
CA ALA A 88 -7.64 -8.71 19.30
C ALA A 88 -7.11 -9.63 20.40
N GLU A 89 -6.31 -10.63 20.06
CA GLU A 89 -5.66 -11.52 21.01
C GLU A 89 -4.66 -10.78 21.91
N ILE A 90 -3.86 -9.89 21.32
CA ILE A 90 -2.90 -9.05 22.04
C ILE A 90 -3.60 -8.08 22.99
N LEU A 91 -4.69 -7.46 22.56
CA LEU A 91 -5.46 -6.53 23.40
C LEU A 91 -6.09 -7.20 24.61
N ALA A 92 -6.25 -8.52 24.60
CA ALA A 92 -6.72 -9.30 25.75
C ALA A 92 -5.63 -9.57 26.79
N ILE A 93 -4.37 -9.26 26.53
CA ILE A 93 -3.26 -9.41 27.47
C ILE A 93 -3.42 -8.40 28.61
N LYS A 94 -3.39 -8.87 29.83
CA LYS A 94 -3.59 -8.01 31.02
C LYS A 94 -2.37 -7.17 31.38
N ASP A 95 -1.17 -7.70 31.17
CA ASP A 95 0.08 -6.98 31.38
C ASP A 95 0.27 -5.90 30.33
N GLU A 96 0.25 -4.63 30.75
CA GLU A 96 0.32 -3.49 29.86
C GLU A 96 1.64 -3.42 29.09
N ASN A 97 2.75 -3.69 29.75
CA ASN A 97 4.08 -3.67 29.11
C ASN A 97 4.21 -4.76 28.06
N LYS A 98 3.77 -5.96 28.38
CA LYS A 98 3.77 -7.08 27.44
C LYS A 98 2.83 -6.83 26.26
N ARG A 99 1.64 -6.30 26.53
CA ARG A 99 0.68 -5.92 25.49
C ARG A 99 1.27 -4.91 24.52
N GLN A 100 1.92 -3.87 25.03
CA GLN A 100 2.55 -2.84 24.19
C GLN A 100 3.68 -3.42 23.34
N GLU A 101 4.53 -4.26 23.94
CA GLU A 101 5.62 -4.93 23.22
C GLU A 101 5.08 -5.77 22.06
N GLU A 102 4.04 -6.55 22.30
CA GLU A 102 3.44 -7.40 21.26
C GLU A 102 2.74 -6.57 20.18
N LEU A 103 2.08 -5.46 20.54
CA LEU A 103 1.52 -4.53 19.56
C LEU A 103 2.60 -3.91 18.68
N ASP A 104 3.71 -3.51 19.26
CA ASP A 104 4.83 -2.92 18.50
C ASP A 104 5.41 -3.93 17.49
N LYS A 105 5.54 -5.18 17.89
CA LYS A 105 5.97 -6.27 17.00
C LYS A 105 4.97 -6.49 15.86
N LEU A 106 3.69 -6.51 16.15
CA LEU A 106 2.63 -6.69 15.15
C LEU A 106 2.61 -5.53 14.15
N ASN A 107 2.73 -4.30 14.64
CA ASN A 107 2.79 -3.11 13.79
C ASN A 107 4.03 -3.11 12.90
N ALA A 108 5.19 -3.53 13.41
CA ALA A 108 6.41 -3.67 12.62
C ALA A 108 6.23 -4.70 11.49
N THR A 109 5.57 -5.82 11.76
CA THR A 109 5.23 -6.84 10.76
C THR A 109 4.33 -6.26 9.66
N GLN A 110 3.34 -5.44 10.03
CA GLN A 110 2.45 -4.78 9.08
C GLN A 110 3.21 -3.81 8.17
N GLU A 111 4.09 -2.99 8.73
CA GLU A 111 4.90 -2.04 7.95
C GLU A 111 5.86 -2.77 7.01
N GLU A 112 6.47 -3.86 7.46
CA GLU A 112 7.32 -4.70 6.61
C GLU A 112 6.55 -5.30 5.44
N TRP A 113 5.33 -5.80 5.68
CA TRP A 113 4.48 -6.34 4.62
C TRP A 113 4.14 -5.28 3.57
N LYS A 114 3.79 -4.06 4.02
CA LYS A 114 3.49 -2.93 3.12
C LYS A 114 4.70 -2.57 2.25
N LEU A 115 5.88 -2.49 2.84
CA LEU A 115 7.11 -2.19 2.12
C LEU A 115 7.42 -3.27 1.06
N ARG A 116 7.27 -4.53 1.40
CA ARG A 116 7.42 -5.63 0.45
C ARG A 116 6.40 -5.54 -0.68
N ALA A 117 5.15 -5.29 -0.36
CA ALA A 117 4.10 -5.14 -1.36
C ALA A 117 4.39 -3.99 -2.33
N MET A 118 4.91 -2.86 -1.84
CA MET A 118 5.22 -1.71 -2.68
C MET A 118 6.52 -1.84 -3.49
N GLY A 119 7.49 -2.60 -3.03
CA GLY A 119 8.83 -2.49 -3.57
C GLY A 119 9.45 -3.76 -4.12
N THR A 120 9.29 -4.85 -3.42
CA THR A 120 10.09 -6.08 -3.69
C THR A 120 9.27 -7.23 -4.25
N THR A 121 7.95 -7.13 -4.25
CA THR A 121 7.08 -8.20 -4.73
C THR A 121 6.94 -8.14 -6.26
N ILE A 122 7.10 -9.28 -6.90
CA ILE A 122 6.83 -9.43 -8.34
C ILE A 122 5.39 -9.01 -8.62
N GLY A 123 5.20 -8.17 -9.62
CA GLY A 123 3.91 -7.63 -9.99
C GLY A 123 3.63 -6.22 -9.48
N CYS A 124 4.30 -5.76 -8.41
CA CYS A 124 4.18 -4.36 -7.96
C CYS A 124 4.75 -3.37 -8.96
N HIS A 125 5.58 -3.83 -9.88
CA HIS A 125 6.13 -3.03 -10.96
C HIS A 125 5.38 -3.20 -12.28
N THR A 126 4.27 -3.96 -12.27
CA THR A 126 3.41 -4.13 -13.44
C THR A 126 2.64 -2.84 -13.71
N ILE A 127 2.65 -2.41 -14.97
CA ILE A 127 1.93 -1.20 -15.36
C ILE A 127 0.43 -1.50 -15.44
N VAL A 128 -0.39 -0.71 -14.75
CA VAL A 128 -1.85 -0.88 -14.64
C VAL A 128 -2.64 0.28 -15.27
N LYS A 129 -2.02 1.12 -16.09
CA LYS A 129 -2.65 2.29 -16.69
C LYS A 129 -3.80 1.92 -17.64
N LYS A 130 -4.86 2.72 -17.63
CA LYS A 130 -5.97 2.62 -18.60
C LYS A 130 -5.47 2.55 -20.03
N GLY A 131 -6.08 1.67 -20.83
CA GLY A 131 -5.79 1.55 -22.26
C GLY A 131 -4.45 0.94 -22.61
N THR A 132 -3.67 0.54 -21.63
CA THR A 132 -2.40 -0.15 -21.85
C THR A 132 -2.52 -1.58 -21.35
N GLU A 133 -2.76 -2.52 -22.23
CA GLU A 133 -2.53 -3.94 -21.94
C GLU A 133 -1.03 -4.19 -22.04
N VAL A 134 -0.28 -3.81 -21.03
CA VAL A 134 1.16 -4.07 -21.02
C VAL A 134 1.46 -5.14 -20.02
N ASN A 135 1.69 -6.35 -20.50
CA ASN A 135 2.28 -7.46 -19.78
C ASN A 135 3.80 -7.27 -19.62
N THR A 136 4.25 -6.08 -19.25
CA THR A 136 5.66 -5.84 -19.04
C THR A 136 5.94 -5.95 -17.54
N VAL A 137 6.26 -7.13 -17.10
CA VAL A 137 6.82 -7.36 -15.77
C VAL A 137 8.27 -6.86 -15.80
N LYS A 138 8.53 -5.71 -15.20
CA LYS A 138 9.90 -5.34 -14.85
C LYS A 138 10.29 -6.14 -13.61
N THR A 139 10.93 -7.25 -13.80
CA THR A 139 11.53 -8.01 -12.72
C THR A 139 12.76 -7.28 -12.21
N TYR A 140 12.64 -6.64 -11.08
CA TYR A 140 13.81 -6.24 -10.31
C TYR A 140 14.16 -7.43 -9.41
N ASN A 141 15.21 -8.16 -9.78
CA ASN A 141 15.77 -9.18 -8.90
C ASN A 141 16.44 -8.48 -7.71
N LEU A 142 15.70 -8.43 -6.64
CA LEU A 142 16.25 -8.08 -5.35
C LEU A 142 16.45 -9.35 -4.55
N THR A 143 17.63 -9.83 -4.67
CA THR A 143 18.16 -10.75 -3.67
C THR A 143 18.68 -9.98 -2.48
#